data_01a0c72fde2467aafd63e3c47694b867
#
_entry.id   01a0c72fde2467aafd63e3c47694b867
#
_cell.length_a   1.000
_cell.length_b   1.000
_cell.length_c   1.000
_cell.angle_alpha   90.00
_cell.angle_beta   90.00
_cell.angle_gamma   90.00
#
_symmetry.space_group_name_H-M   'P 1'
#
loop_
_entity.id
_entity.type
_entity.pdbx_description
1 polymer ?
#
loop_
_entity_poly.entity_id
_entity_poly.type
_entity_poly.pdbx_seq_one_letter_code
_entity_poly.pdbx_strand_id
1 'polypeptide(L)'
;MYSSAYVWAKVLNHMEERLGSVTVSAWFDDAEIVELNEEHLILYSSSDFRRDIIRQRCTAYIQDALKEIFNSDAKLIVFGDEELNAHKSRGKTITSMDFNPQFNFDNFVVGPSNRFAHGAAIAVSKTPGQVYNPLFLYGPPGVGKTHLLYAIANGIRKKNPSANIVYIKGDEFTNELILAIQNGKNIEFRNKYREADLFLIDDIQFIAGKESTQEEFFHTFNKLYEEHKQIVMTSDRKPSDMVTLEDRLRSRFESGLLADIQPPDYETRMAIVKSKCKTLGIPLDDDICNYIAINVTNNVRQLEGTVKKILAYRDLNDMPLDLANISRAIDDMFKVEGNALPTPSLIISQVCKFYSIEEQVLRGANKSKGTAEARQVAMYLVRKLTNLSLPDIGREFARDHSTALYAIRKVEVALKRGDETLQNNIRDITANINSCL
;
A
#
# COMPACT_ATOMS: atom_id res chain seq x y z
N MET A 1 -30.39 -7.43 -1.23
CA MET A 1 -29.67 -7.94 -0.05
C MET A 1 -29.93 -6.98 1.08
N TYR A 2 -30.48 -7.41 2.19
CA TYR A 2 -30.75 -6.54 3.34
C TYR A 2 -29.44 -6.25 4.08
N SER A 3 -29.26 -5.04 4.64
CA SER A 3 -28.10 -4.73 5.47
C SER A 3 -28.16 -5.51 6.80
N SER A 4 -27.01 -5.91 7.36
CA SER A 4 -26.92 -6.64 8.63
C SER A 4 -27.64 -5.90 9.76
N ALA A 5 -27.54 -4.57 9.78
CA ALA A 5 -28.24 -3.72 10.75
C ALA A 5 -29.76 -3.78 10.62
N TYR A 6 -30.30 -3.84 9.40
CA TYR A 6 -31.73 -3.96 9.16
C TYR A 6 -32.27 -5.32 9.62
N VAL A 7 -31.55 -6.40 9.29
CA VAL A 7 -31.93 -7.75 9.72
C VAL A 7 -31.91 -7.87 11.23
N TRP A 8 -30.86 -7.34 11.87
CA TRP A 8 -30.75 -7.36 13.33
C TRP A 8 -31.85 -6.59 14.03
N ALA A 9 -32.18 -5.42 13.54
CA ALA A 9 -33.31 -4.65 14.10
C ALA A 9 -34.63 -5.43 14.01
N LYS A 10 -34.86 -6.17 12.90
CA LYS A 10 -36.05 -7.05 12.79
C LYS A 10 -36.01 -8.23 13.77
N VAL A 11 -34.86 -8.86 13.95
CA VAL A 11 -34.67 -9.94 14.93
C VAL A 11 -34.95 -9.43 16.34
N LEU A 12 -34.43 -8.28 16.72
CA LEU A 12 -34.70 -7.68 18.03
C LEU A 12 -36.17 -7.35 18.21
N ASN A 13 -36.82 -6.74 17.22
CA ASN A 13 -38.26 -6.45 17.30
C ASN A 13 -39.10 -7.72 17.49
N HIS A 14 -38.82 -8.79 16.73
CA HIS A 14 -39.48 -10.08 16.88
C HIS A 14 -39.32 -10.68 18.27
N MET A 15 -38.15 -10.49 18.87
CA MET A 15 -37.88 -10.92 20.23
C MET A 15 -38.57 -10.04 21.27
N GLU A 16 -38.63 -8.73 21.07
CA GLU A 16 -39.30 -7.78 21.96
C GLU A 16 -40.80 -8.06 22.08
N GLU A 17 -41.43 -8.45 20.98
CA GLU A 17 -42.85 -8.85 20.97
C GLU A 17 -43.13 -10.09 21.85
N ARG A 18 -42.16 -10.99 22.01
CA ARG A 18 -42.29 -12.24 22.77
C ARG A 18 -41.75 -12.20 24.18
N LEU A 19 -40.70 -11.47 24.42
CA LEU A 19 -39.93 -11.45 25.68
C LEU A 19 -40.02 -10.11 26.43
N GLY A 20 -40.54 -9.08 25.77
CA GLY A 20 -40.60 -7.71 26.30
C GLY A 20 -39.26 -6.92 26.08
N SER A 21 -39.39 -5.63 25.82
CA SER A 21 -38.26 -4.75 25.45
C SER A 21 -37.20 -4.64 26.54
N VAL A 22 -37.61 -4.59 27.83
CA VAL A 22 -36.69 -4.52 28.98
C VAL A 22 -35.79 -5.75 29.06
N THR A 23 -36.36 -6.93 28.81
CA THR A 23 -35.63 -8.21 28.82
C THR A 23 -34.63 -8.31 27.68
N VAL A 24 -35.06 -7.94 26.48
CA VAL A 24 -34.20 -7.96 25.29
C VAL A 24 -33.06 -6.97 25.43
N SER A 25 -33.32 -5.73 25.85
CA SER A 25 -32.26 -4.74 26.10
C SER A 25 -31.26 -5.22 27.15
N ALA A 26 -31.70 -5.84 28.26
CA ALA A 26 -30.79 -6.31 29.30
C ALA A 26 -29.85 -7.44 28.82
N TRP A 27 -30.27 -8.29 27.88
CA TRP A 27 -29.49 -9.45 27.42
C TRP A 27 -28.63 -9.15 26.19
N PHE A 28 -29.02 -8.18 25.35
CA PHE A 28 -28.35 -7.86 24.08
C PHE A 28 -27.67 -6.49 24.06
N ASP A 29 -27.57 -5.79 25.20
CA ASP A 29 -26.96 -4.46 25.32
C ASP A 29 -25.48 -4.42 24.83
N ASP A 30 -24.72 -5.52 25.04
CA ASP A 30 -23.33 -5.66 24.60
C ASP A 30 -23.18 -6.62 23.41
N ALA A 31 -24.30 -7.04 22.80
CA ALA A 31 -24.24 -7.99 21.71
C ALA A 31 -23.94 -7.32 20.37
N GLU A 32 -22.85 -7.71 19.74
CA GLU A 32 -22.43 -7.24 18.43
C GLU A 32 -22.54 -8.34 17.38
N ILE A 33 -22.97 -7.97 16.15
CA ILE A 33 -22.96 -8.91 15.03
C ILE A 33 -21.54 -9.01 14.51
N VAL A 34 -20.98 -10.23 14.53
CA VAL A 34 -19.70 -10.56 13.94
C VAL A 34 -19.86 -10.94 12.47
N GLU A 35 -20.87 -11.79 12.19
CA GLU A 35 -21.18 -12.24 10.82
C GLU A 35 -22.65 -12.59 10.70
N LEU A 36 -23.26 -12.30 9.55
CA LEU A 36 -24.65 -12.62 9.24
C LEU A 36 -24.76 -13.00 7.77
N ASN A 37 -25.20 -14.22 7.51
CA ASN A 37 -25.56 -14.72 6.17
C ASN A 37 -26.77 -15.67 6.23
N GLU A 38 -27.12 -16.30 5.10
CA GLU A 38 -28.27 -17.21 5.01
C GLU A 38 -28.09 -18.53 5.79
N GLU A 39 -26.85 -18.88 6.16
CA GLU A 39 -26.52 -20.13 6.84
C GLU A 39 -26.35 -19.95 8.36
N HIS A 40 -25.84 -18.79 8.81
CA HIS A 40 -25.57 -18.54 10.21
C HIS A 40 -25.59 -17.05 10.60
N LEU A 41 -25.88 -16.83 11.87
CA LEU A 41 -25.69 -15.58 12.58
C LEU A 41 -24.66 -15.80 13.68
N ILE A 42 -23.54 -15.06 13.63
CA ILE A 42 -22.53 -15.05 14.68
C ILE A 42 -22.67 -13.74 15.47
N LEU A 43 -22.95 -13.88 16.76
CA LEU A 43 -23.00 -12.78 17.72
C LEU A 43 -21.77 -12.83 18.64
N TYR A 44 -21.29 -11.68 19.05
CA TYR A 44 -20.30 -11.53 20.12
C TYR A 44 -20.96 -10.89 21.34
N SER A 45 -20.63 -11.38 22.53
CA SER A 45 -20.93 -10.72 23.79
C SER A 45 -19.78 -10.94 24.76
N SER A 46 -19.33 -9.87 25.43
CA SER A 46 -18.23 -9.90 26.39
C SER A 46 -18.58 -10.65 27.69
N SER A 47 -19.87 -10.72 28.04
CA SER A 47 -20.36 -11.31 29.28
C SER A 47 -20.67 -12.79 29.16
N ASP A 48 -19.97 -13.67 29.93
CA ASP A 48 -20.24 -15.09 29.99
C ASP A 48 -21.69 -15.40 30.36
N PHE A 49 -22.22 -14.67 31.31
CA PHE A 49 -23.60 -14.84 31.79
C PHE A 49 -24.61 -14.51 30.67
N ARG A 50 -24.41 -13.43 29.92
CA ARG A 50 -25.30 -13.07 28.78
C ARG A 50 -25.18 -14.08 27.66
N ARG A 51 -23.99 -14.57 27.34
CA ARG A 51 -23.78 -15.63 26.34
C ARG A 51 -24.58 -16.89 26.65
N ASP A 52 -24.54 -17.33 27.91
CA ASP A 52 -25.28 -18.52 28.33
C ASP A 52 -26.79 -18.30 28.22
N ILE A 53 -27.29 -17.14 28.58
CA ILE A 53 -28.72 -16.80 28.41
C ILE A 53 -29.10 -16.79 26.95
N ILE A 54 -28.29 -16.15 26.09
CA ILE A 54 -28.56 -16.10 24.65
C ILE A 54 -28.57 -17.52 24.06
N ARG A 55 -27.59 -18.34 24.39
CA ARG A 55 -27.49 -19.74 23.93
C ARG A 55 -28.65 -20.61 24.41
N GLN A 56 -29.03 -20.51 25.68
CA GLN A 56 -30.00 -21.41 26.26
C GLN A 56 -31.45 -20.98 26.06
N ARG A 57 -31.71 -19.68 26.10
CA ARG A 57 -33.08 -19.14 26.12
C ARG A 57 -33.50 -18.40 24.86
N CYS A 58 -32.54 -17.79 24.12
CA CYS A 58 -32.89 -16.92 22.99
C CYS A 58 -32.69 -17.59 21.63
N THR A 59 -31.97 -18.72 21.56
CA THR A 59 -31.65 -19.38 20.29
C THR A 59 -32.87 -19.68 19.45
N ALA A 60 -33.91 -20.26 20.03
CA ALA A 60 -35.16 -20.60 19.28
C ALA A 60 -35.83 -19.37 18.71
N TYR A 61 -35.95 -18.28 19.48
CA TYR A 61 -36.57 -17.04 19.03
C TYR A 61 -35.80 -16.34 17.92
N ILE A 62 -34.47 -16.36 18.02
CA ILE A 62 -33.59 -15.78 16.99
C ILE A 62 -33.68 -16.61 15.70
N GLN A 63 -33.65 -17.93 15.79
CA GLN A 63 -33.75 -18.82 14.65
C GLN A 63 -35.12 -18.69 13.95
N ASP A 64 -36.20 -18.58 14.71
CA ASP A 64 -37.53 -18.32 14.16
C ASP A 64 -37.59 -17.01 13.38
N ALA A 65 -37.03 -15.93 13.96
CA ALA A 65 -36.95 -14.63 13.29
C ALA A 65 -36.09 -14.68 12.02
N LEU A 66 -34.96 -15.36 12.05
CA LEU A 66 -34.08 -15.52 10.88
C LEU A 66 -34.75 -16.36 9.80
N LYS A 67 -35.52 -17.39 10.17
CA LYS A 67 -36.28 -18.21 9.25
C LYS A 67 -37.37 -17.41 8.52
N GLU A 68 -38.05 -16.50 9.21
CA GLU A 68 -39.02 -15.58 8.61
C GLU A 68 -38.35 -14.59 7.63
N ILE A 69 -37.12 -14.15 7.90
CA ILE A 69 -36.41 -13.16 7.08
C ILE A 69 -35.74 -13.78 5.85
N PHE A 70 -35.05 -14.92 6.03
CA PHE A 70 -34.24 -15.55 4.98
C PHE A 70 -34.90 -16.75 4.31
N ASN A 71 -36.01 -17.23 4.86
CA ASN A 71 -36.64 -18.48 4.45
C ASN A 71 -35.68 -19.70 4.48
N SER A 72 -34.70 -19.67 5.40
CA SER A 72 -33.68 -20.70 5.62
C SER A 72 -33.47 -20.96 7.11
N ASP A 73 -32.96 -22.16 7.46
CA ASP A 73 -32.67 -22.55 8.85
C ASP A 73 -31.24 -22.06 9.23
N ALA A 74 -31.06 -20.75 9.45
CA ALA A 74 -29.80 -20.17 9.87
C ALA A 74 -29.43 -20.55 11.31
N LYS A 75 -28.18 -20.95 11.56
CA LYS A 75 -27.69 -21.33 12.89
C LYS A 75 -27.21 -20.12 13.67
N LEU A 76 -27.56 -20.03 14.95
CA LEU A 76 -27.01 -19.06 15.88
C LEU A 76 -25.72 -19.60 16.50
N ILE A 77 -24.66 -18.80 16.45
CA ILE A 77 -23.39 -19.03 17.14
C ILE A 77 -23.09 -17.78 17.97
N VAL A 78 -22.78 -17.96 19.25
CA VAL A 78 -22.47 -16.84 20.15
C VAL A 78 -21.03 -16.98 20.65
N PHE A 79 -20.20 -15.98 20.36
CA PHE A 79 -18.78 -15.92 20.72
C PHE A 79 -18.53 -15.12 21.98
N GLY A 80 -17.54 -15.55 22.76
CA GLY A 80 -16.84 -14.76 23.76
C GLY A 80 -15.51 -14.23 23.21
N ASP A 81 -14.71 -13.63 24.11
CA ASP A 81 -13.41 -13.04 23.72
C ASP A 81 -12.46 -14.05 23.08
N GLU A 82 -12.35 -15.26 23.65
CA GLU A 82 -11.48 -16.30 23.10
C GLU A 82 -11.99 -16.81 21.76
N GLU A 83 -13.28 -17.06 21.63
CA GLU A 83 -13.93 -17.55 20.42
C GLU A 83 -13.91 -16.47 19.32
N LEU A 84 -14.15 -15.20 19.68
CA LEU A 84 -14.04 -14.06 18.76
C LEU A 84 -12.61 -13.88 18.28
N ASN A 85 -11.62 -13.96 19.18
CA ASN A 85 -10.20 -13.89 18.82
C ASN A 85 -9.79 -15.09 17.98
N ALA A 86 -10.26 -16.29 18.29
CA ALA A 86 -10.06 -17.49 17.48
C ALA A 86 -10.75 -17.37 16.12
N HIS A 87 -11.96 -16.81 16.06
CA HIS A 87 -12.68 -16.56 14.81
C HIS A 87 -12.01 -15.45 13.98
N LYS A 88 -11.60 -14.35 14.62
CA LYS A 88 -10.78 -13.31 13.99
C LYS A 88 -9.41 -13.84 13.56
N SER A 89 -8.86 -14.81 14.29
CA SER A 89 -7.62 -15.51 13.92
C SER A 89 -7.87 -16.59 12.84
N ARG A 90 -9.01 -17.27 12.85
CA ARG A 90 -9.47 -18.17 11.78
C ARG A 90 -9.96 -17.39 10.55
N GLY A 91 -10.62 -16.26 10.74
CA GLY A 91 -10.97 -15.32 9.66
C GLY A 91 -9.77 -14.56 9.09
N LYS A 92 -8.59 -14.65 9.74
CA LYS A 92 -7.30 -14.23 9.21
C LYS A 92 -6.47 -15.36 8.61
N THR A 93 -6.96 -16.60 8.60
CA THR A 93 -6.60 -17.48 7.51
C THR A 93 -7.37 -16.92 6.31
N ILE A 94 -6.67 -16.12 5.50
CA ILE A 94 -7.17 -15.52 4.26
C ILE A 94 -7.43 -16.66 3.26
N THR A 95 -8.41 -17.50 3.57
CA THR A 95 -9.04 -18.45 2.66
C THR A 95 -10.21 -17.81 1.92
N SER A 96 -10.43 -16.53 2.12
CA SER A 96 -11.25 -15.67 1.25
C SER A 96 -10.87 -14.21 1.48
N MET A 97 -9.62 -13.81 1.20
CA MET A 97 -9.45 -12.45 0.76
C MET A 97 -10.25 -12.37 -0.52
N ASP A 98 -11.35 -11.63 -0.51
CA ASP A 98 -11.93 -11.12 -1.73
C ASP A 98 -10.90 -10.19 -2.34
N PHE A 99 -9.96 -10.79 -3.09
CA PHE A 99 -9.06 -10.01 -3.92
C PHE A 99 -9.96 -9.17 -4.79
N ASN A 100 -9.87 -7.86 -4.61
CA ASN A 100 -10.72 -6.94 -5.35
C ASN A 100 -10.76 -7.39 -6.82
N PRO A 101 -11.94 -7.81 -7.33
CA PRO A 101 -12.07 -8.38 -8.67
C PRO A 101 -11.69 -7.39 -9.77
N GLN A 102 -11.57 -6.10 -9.45
CA GLN A 102 -11.06 -5.09 -10.36
C GLN A 102 -9.56 -5.25 -10.64
N PHE A 103 -8.80 -5.87 -9.73
CA PHE A 103 -7.38 -6.16 -9.95
C PHE A 103 -7.23 -7.51 -10.66
N ASN A 104 -7.41 -7.50 -11.97
CA ASN A 104 -7.23 -8.62 -12.87
C ASN A 104 -6.33 -8.22 -14.04
N PHE A 105 -5.93 -9.17 -14.87
CA PHE A 105 -5.07 -8.92 -16.02
C PHE A 105 -5.75 -8.09 -17.11
N ASP A 106 -7.08 -8.18 -17.26
CA ASP A 106 -7.83 -7.45 -18.29
C ASP A 106 -7.91 -5.95 -17.99
N ASN A 107 -7.92 -5.58 -16.72
CA ASN A 107 -7.95 -4.19 -16.26
C ASN A 107 -6.55 -3.58 -16.10
N PHE A 108 -5.48 -4.39 -16.28
CA PHE A 108 -4.12 -3.90 -16.21
C PHE A 108 -3.69 -3.35 -17.57
N VAL A 109 -3.42 -2.05 -17.65
CA VAL A 109 -2.97 -1.42 -18.90
C VAL A 109 -1.52 -1.76 -19.15
N VAL A 110 -1.26 -2.43 -20.28
CA VAL A 110 0.08 -2.90 -20.67
C VAL A 110 0.76 -1.89 -21.59
N GLY A 111 1.96 -1.48 -21.24
CA GLY A 111 2.84 -0.63 -22.01
C GLY A 111 4.28 -1.15 -22.04
N PRO A 112 5.21 -0.45 -22.73
CA PRO A 112 6.62 -0.84 -22.77
C PRO A 112 7.26 -1.00 -21.39
N SER A 113 6.85 -0.17 -20.42
CA SER A 113 7.42 -0.08 -19.07
C SER A 113 7.02 -1.25 -18.15
N ASN A 114 6.00 -2.05 -18.49
CA ASN A 114 5.47 -3.10 -17.62
C ASN A 114 5.16 -4.42 -18.36
N ARG A 115 5.35 -4.48 -19.68
CA ARG A 115 5.00 -5.65 -20.51
C ARG A 115 5.69 -6.92 -20.04
N PHE A 116 6.97 -6.84 -19.66
CA PHE A 116 7.73 -7.99 -19.20
C PHE A 116 7.16 -8.54 -17.88
N ALA A 117 6.93 -7.67 -16.89
CA ALA A 117 6.37 -8.05 -15.60
C ALA A 117 4.93 -8.61 -15.74
N HIS A 118 4.12 -8.00 -16.62
CA HIS A 118 2.78 -8.50 -16.93
C HIS A 118 2.81 -9.89 -17.56
N GLY A 119 3.70 -10.12 -18.55
CA GLY A 119 3.87 -11.43 -19.18
C GLY A 119 4.31 -12.51 -18.20
N ALA A 120 5.27 -12.18 -17.30
CA ALA A 120 5.73 -13.07 -16.24
C ALA A 120 4.59 -13.41 -15.25
N ALA A 121 3.79 -12.43 -14.85
CA ALA A 121 2.65 -12.62 -13.96
C ALA A 121 1.57 -13.54 -14.58
N ILE A 122 1.27 -13.39 -15.87
CA ILE A 122 0.38 -14.29 -16.60
C ILE A 122 0.95 -15.73 -16.63
N ALA A 123 2.24 -15.89 -16.92
CA ALA A 123 2.86 -17.21 -16.96
C ALA A 123 2.76 -17.93 -15.60
N VAL A 124 3.08 -17.23 -14.51
CA VAL A 124 2.95 -17.72 -13.13
C VAL A 124 1.50 -18.09 -12.80
N SER A 125 0.52 -17.29 -13.21
CA SER A 125 -0.90 -17.59 -12.95
C SER A 125 -1.40 -18.81 -13.74
N LYS A 126 -0.73 -19.16 -14.86
CA LYS A 126 -1.07 -20.34 -15.67
C LYS A 126 -0.50 -21.63 -15.11
N THR A 127 0.73 -21.60 -14.66
CA THR A 127 1.50 -22.77 -14.18
C THR A 127 2.26 -22.44 -12.90
N PRO A 128 1.54 -22.25 -11.76
CA PRO A 128 2.17 -21.87 -10.49
C PRO A 128 3.14 -22.95 -10.02
N GLY A 129 4.28 -22.55 -9.44
CA GLY A 129 5.34 -23.42 -8.94
C GLY A 129 6.25 -24.05 -9.99
N GLN A 130 5.90 -23.96 -11.28
CA GLN A 130 6.65 -24.61 -12.36
C GLN A 130 7.56 -23.63 -13.12
N VAL A 131 7.12 -22.40 -13.33
CA VAL A 131 7.89 -21.36 -14.02
C VAL A 131 8.06 -20.16 -13.12
N TYR A 132 9.23 -19.51 -13.19
CA TYR A 132 9.50 -18.26 -12.49
C TYR A 132 9.16 -18.29 -10.98
N ASN A 133 9.78 -19.22 -10.26
CA ASN A 133 9.63 -19.32 -8.81
C ASN A 133 10.97 -19.06 -8.11
N PRO A 134 11.10 -18.02 -7.27
CA PRO A 134 10.11 -16.97 -7.04
C PRO A 134 9.96 -16.01 -8.24
N LEU A 135 8.81 -15.31 -8.33
CA LEU A 135 8.65 -14.12 -9.14
C LEU A 135 8.84 -12.89 -8.25
N PHE A 136 9.78 -12.04 -8.61
CA PHE A 136 10.08 -10.81 -7.87
C PHE A 136 9.77 -9.59 -8.74
N LEU A 137 8.72 -8.84 -8.39
CA LEU A 137 8.28 -7.63 -9.08
C LEU A 137 8.84 -6.41 -8.36
N TYR A 138 9.62 -5.58 -9.03
CA TYR A 138 10.17 -4.39 -8.38
C TYR A 138 9.97 -3.12 -9.23
N GLY A 139 10.04 -1.97 -8.57
CA GLY A 139 9.89 -0.66 -9.21
C GLY A 139 9.31 0.38 -8.27
N PRO A 140 9.29 1.65 -8.66
CA PRO A 140 8.83 2.76 -7.82
C PRO A 140 7.44 2.53 -7.22
N PRO A 141 7.07 3.24 -6.15
CA PRO A 141 5.73 3.15 -5.58
C PRO A 141 4.65 3.61 -6.59
N GLY A 142 3.50 2.93 -6.57
CA GLY A 142 2.34 3.32 -7.38
C GLY A 142 2.38 2.95 -8.86
N VAL A 143 3.27 2.05 -9.32
CA VAL A 143 3.36 1.59 -10.73
C VAL A 143 2.51 0.35 -11.05
N GLY A 144 1.80 -0.24 -10.06
CA GLY A 144 0.89 -1.36 -10.27
C GLY A 144 1.40 -2.72 -9.79
N LYS A 145 2.44 -2.79 -8.95
CA LYS A 145 2.97 -4.06 -8.38
C LYS A 145 1.89 -4.86 -7.65
N THR A 146 1.20 -4.25 -6.71
CA THR A 146 0.08 -4.88 -5.96
C THR A 146 -1.07 -5.31 -6.88
N HIS A 147 -1.33 -4.57 -7.96
CA HIS A 147 -2.32 -4.98 -8.97
C HIS A 147 -1.94 -6.34 -9.60
N LEU A 148 -0.68 -6.51 -10.01
CA LEU A 148 -0.21 -7.77 -10.57
C LEU A 148 -0.22 -8.92 -9.56
N LEU A 149 0.09 -8.66 -8.27
CA LEU A 149 -0.07 -9.65 -7.21
C LEU A 149 -1.51 -10.17 -7.14
N TYR A 150 -2.48 -9.26 -7.09
CA TYR A 150 -3.89 -9.63 -7.02
C TYR A 150 -4.39 -10.26 -8.33
N ALA A 151 -3.88 -9.81 -9.48
CA ALA A 151 -4.22 -10.43 -10.76
C ALA A 151 -3.75 -11.90 -10.84
N ILE A 152 -2.55 -12.21 -10.31
CA ILE A 152 -2.05 -13.59 -10.18
C ILE A 152 -2.99 -14.40 -9.27
N ALA A 153 -3.32 -13.88 -8.09
CA ALA A 153 -4.20 -14.54 -7.14
C ALA A 153 -5.59 -14.84 -7.75
N ASN A 154 -6.21 -13.83 -8.36
CA ASN A 154 -7.49 -13.98 -9.05
C ASN A 154 -7.43 -14.99 -10.21
N GLY A 155 -6.32 -14.97 -10.97
CA GLY A 155 -6.09 -15.90 -12.07
C GLY A 155 -5.96 -17.36 -11.61
N ILE A 156 -5.25 -17.62 -10.51
CA ILE A 156 -5.10 -18.95 -9.91
C ILE A 156 -6.41 -19.40 -9.28
N ARG A 157 -7.08 -18.55 -8.50
CA ARG A 157 -8.37 -18.87 -7.86
C ARG A 157 -9.47 -19.22 -8.87
N LYS A 158 -9.51 -18.53 -10.02
CA LYS A 158 -10.45 -18.82 -11.10
C LYS A 158 -10.27 -20.25 -11.63
N LYS A 159 -9.05 -20.80 -11.63
CA LYS A 159 -8.72 -22.16 -12.09
C LYS A 159 -8.85 -23.20 -10.99
N ASN A 160 -8.41 -22.86 -9.79
CA ASN A 160 -8.45 -23.70 -8.60
C ASN A 160 -9.06 -22.91 -7.42
N PRO A 161 -10.39 -22.98 -7.23
CA PRO A 161 -11.08 -22.29 -6.16
C PRO A 161 -10.64 -22.71 -4.75
N SER A 162 -10.10 -23.95 -4.62
CA SER A 162 -9.63 -24.51 -3.33
C SER A 162 -8.17 -24.19 -3.01
N ALA A 163 -7.45 -23.48 -3.89
CA ALA A 163 -6.06 -23.12 -3.65
C ALA A 163 -5.91 -22.25 -2.38
N ASN A 164 -5.00 -22.68 -1.51
CA ASN A 164 -4.65 -21.92 -0.32
C ASN A 164 -3.74 -20.74 -0.71
N ILE A 165 -4.33 -19.55 -0.87
CA ILE A 165 -3.63 -18.33 -1.29
C ILE A 165 -3.42 -17.46 -0.05
N VAL A 166 -2.17 -17.22 0.30
CA VAL A 166 -1.79 -16.36 1.41
C VAL A 166 -1.15 -15.07 0.89
N TYR A 167 -1.73 -13.94 1.25
CA TYR A 167 -1.20 -12.61 0.98
C TYR A 167 -0.87 -11.90 2.27
N ILE A 168 0.27 -11.22 2.32
CA ILE A 168 0.67 -10.38 3.44
C ILE A 168 1.61 -9.27 2.98
N LYS A 169 1.66 -8.16 3.73
CA LYS A 169 2.70 -7.15 3.57
C LYS A 169 3.91 -7.47 4.45
N GLY A 170 5.10 -7.00 4.03
CA GLY A 170 6.34 -7.26 4.76
C GLY A 170 6.36 -6.73 6.20
N ASP A 171 5.73 -5.59 6.46
CA ASP A 171 5.57 -5.04 7.80
C ASP A 171 4.55 -5.82 8.64
N GLU A 172 3.44 -6.23 8.05
CA GLU A 172 2.42 -7.07 8.71
C GLU A 172 2.99 -8.45 9.07
N PHE A 173 3.79 -9.08 8.19
CA PHE A 173 4.48 -10.35 8.48
C PHE A 173 5.37 -10.22 9.73
N THR A 174 6.11 -9.11 9.84
CA THR A 174 6.92 -8.83 11.01
C THR A 174 6.08 -8.70 12.28
N ASN A 175 4.98 -7.93 12.22
CA ASN A 175 4.12 -7.70 13.37
C ASN A 175 3.41 -8.99 13.81
N GLU A 176 2.93 -9.80 12.87
CA GLU A 176 2.32 -11.09 13.20
C GLU A 176 3.34 -12.07 13.82
N LEU A 177 4.59 -12.08 13.35
CA LEU A 177 5.65 -12.90 13.95
C LEU A 177 5.92 -12.48 15.40
N ILE A 178 6.05 -11.18 15.66
CA ILE A 178 6.26 -10.66 17.03
C ILE A 178 5.13 -11.08 17.95
N LEU A 179 3.87 -10.92 17.51
CA LEU A 179 2.70 -11.34 18.29
C LEU A 179 2.66 -12.86 18.51
N ALA A 180 3.04 -13.66 17.50
CA ALA A 180 3.09 -15.10 17.62
C ALA A 180 4.14 -15.56 18.65
N ILE A 181 5.31 -14.90 18.67
CA ILE A 181 6.35 -15.18 19.68
C ILE A 181 5.87 -14.80 21.07
N GLN A 182 5.30 -13.62 21.25
CA GLN A 182 4.80 -13.14 22.54
C GLN A 182 3.69 -14.03 23.13
N ASN A 183 2.85 -14.60 22.26
CA ASN A 183 1.72 -15.43 22.67
C ASN A 183 2.02 -16.94 22.64
N GLY A 184 3.24 -17.37 22.33
CA GLY A 184 3.61 -18.80 22.21
C GLY A 184 2.94 -19.52 21.03
N LYS A 185 2.47 -18.79 20.00
CA LYS A 185 1.71 -19.31 18.84
C LYS A 185 2.57 -19.50 17.58
N ASN A 186 3.85 -19.80 17.77
CA ASN A 186 4.80 -19.95 16.64
C ASN A 186 4.39 -21.05 15.66
N ILE A 187 3.77 -22.13 16.14
CA ILE A 187 3.32 -23.24 15.29
C ILE A 187 2.17 -22.79 14.38
N GLU A 188 1.19 -22.07 14.94
CA GLU A 188 0.05 -21.55 14.16
C GLU A 188 0.54 -20.58 13.07
N PHE A 189 1.49 -19.69 13.42
CA PHE A 189 2.12 -18.77 12.46
C PHE A 189 2.80 -19.53 11.33
N ARG A 190 3.62 -20.54 11.65
CA ARG A 190 4.34 -21.35 10.66
C ARG A 190 3.40 -22.11 9.74
N ASN A 191 2.37 -22.75 10.29
CA ASN A 191 1.39 -23.48 9.50
C ASN A 191 0.66 -22.54 8.52
N LYS A 192 0.24 -21.36 8.98
CA LYS A 192 -0.43 -20.36 8.14
C LYS A 192 0.35 -20.05 6.86
N TYR A 193 1.66 -19.82 6.97
CA TYR A 193 2.47 -19.39 5.82
C TYR A 193 3.10 -20.54 5.06
N ARG A 194 3.47 -21.63 5.73
CA ARG A 194 4.19 -22.76 5.11
C ARG A 194 3.29 -23.77 4.40
N GLU A 195 1.96 -23.68 4.60
CA GLU A 195 0.97 -24.52 3.92
C GLU A 195 0.32 -23.83 2.70
N ALA A 196 0.77 -22.64 2.33
CA ALA A 196 0.24 -21.91 1.19
C ALA A 196 0.57 -22.59 -0.15
N ASP A 197 -0.39 -22.67 -1.07
CA ASP A 197 -0.16 -23.06 -2.46
C ASP A 197 0.39 -21.90 -3.28
N LEU A 198 -0.02 -20.67 -2.93
CA LEU A 198 0.48 -19.43 -3.45
C LEU A 198 0.77 -18.48 -2.30
N PHE A 199 2.03 -18.08 -2.16
CA PHE A 199 2.46 -17.10 -1.16
C PHE A 199 2.80 -15.78 -1.83
N LEU A 200 2.04 -14.75 -1.48
CA LEU A 200 2.17 -13.39 -1.99
C LEU A 200 2.63 -12.47 -0.88
N ILE A 201 3.78 -11.84 -1.05
CA ILE A 201 4.24 -10.85 -0.11
C ILE A 201 4.45 -9.50 -0.81
N ASP A 202 3.73 -8.48 -0.33
CA ASP A 202 3.82 -7.12 -0.85
C ASP A 202 4.82 -6.32 -0.01
N ASP A 203 5.59 -5.47 -0.67
CA ASP A 203 6.56 -4.58 -0.03
C ASP A 203 7.56 -5.31 0.89
N ILE A 204 8.22 -6.36 0.36
CA ILE A 204 9.18 -7.21 1.09
C ILE A 204 10.36 -6.42 1.69
N GLN A 205 10.70 -5.23 1.17
CA GLN A 205 11.75 -4.38 1.70
C GLN A 205 11.58 -4.05 3.20
N PHE A 206 10.37 -4.14 3.74
CA PHE A 206 10.12 -3.88 5.16
C PHE A 206 10.61 -4.96 6.13
N ILE A 207 11.01 -6.14 5.64
CA ILE A 207 11.70 -7.13 6.49
C ILE A 207 13.20 -6.88 6.60
N ALA A 208 13.78 -6.09 5.69
CA ALA A 208 15.20 -5.79 5.70
C ALA A 208 15.63 -5.10 7.01
N GLY A 209 16.76 -5.52 7.57
CA GLY A 209 17.27 -5.02 8.86
C GLY A 209 16.60 -5.64 10.10
N LYS A 210 15.71 -6.62 9.97
CA LYS A 210 15.01 -7.31 11.08
C LYS A 210 15.44 -8.77 11.11
N GLU A 211 16.54 -9.09 11.78
CA GLU A 211 17.20 -10.41 11.77
C GLU A 211 16.22 -11.57 12.03
N SER A 212 15.49 -11.56 13.15
CA SER A 212 14.55 -12.64 13.49
C SER A 212 13.44 -12.81 12.45
N THR A 213 13.01 -11.71 11.81
CA THR A 213 12.00 -11.76 10.73
C THR A 213 12.59 -12.35 9.46
N GLN A 214 13.81 -11.98 9.12
CA GLN A 214 14.51 -12.53 7.95
C GLN A 214 14.79 -14.02 8.13
N GLU A 215 15.15 -14.46 9.33
CA GLU A 215 15.36 -15.88 9.63
C GLU A 215 14.07 -16.71 9.45
N GLU A 216 12.95 -16.29 10.07
CA GLU A 216 11.68 -17.01 9.94
C GLU A 216 11.15 -16.97 8.49
N PHE A 217 11.35 -15.85 7.80
CA PHE A 217 11.01 -15.73 6.38
C PHE A 217 11.85 -16.68 5.50
N PHE A 218 13.16 -16.79 5.77
CA PHE A 218 14.05 -17.71 5.06
C PHE A 218 13.58 -19.17 5.19
N HIS A 219 13.19 -19.60 6.39
CA HIS A 219 12.66 -20.94 6.61
C HIS A 219 11.33 -21.16 5.90
N THR A 220 10.45 -20.16 5.93
CA THR A 220 9.15 -20.20 5.22
C THR A 220 9.36 -20.29 3.71
N PHE A 221 10.25 -19.46 3.17
CA PHE A 221 10.62 -19.46 1.75
C PHE A 221 11.15 -20.83 1.31
N ASN A 222 12.12 -21.40 2.03
CA ASN A 222 12.71 -22.68 1.65
C ASN A 222 11.67 -23.79 1.66
N LYS A 223 10.81 -23.85 2.68
CA LYS A 223 9.74 -24.87 2.77
C LYS A 223 8.81 -24.81 1.56
N LEU A 224 8.34 -23.63 1.20
CA LEU A 224 7.46 -23.42 0.05
C LEU A 224 8.17 -23.73 -1.27
N TYR A 225 9.42 -23.32 -1.40
CA TYR A 225 10.22 -23.55 -2.61
C TYR A 225 10.48 -25.03 -2.85
N GLU A 226 10.86 -25.78 -1.82
CA GLU A 226 11.10 -27.23 -1.86
C GLU A 226 9.83 -28.01 -2.21
N GLU A 227 8.67 -27.52 -1.78
CA GLU A 227 7.37 -28.11 -2.09
C GLU A 227 6.78 -27.63 -3.45
N HIS A 228 7.57 -26.90 -4.24
CA HIS A 228 7.14 -26.33 -5.51
C HIS A 228 5.90 -25.44 -5.41
N LYS A 229 5.69 -24.80 -4.26
CA LYS A 229 4.65 -23.79 -4.06
C LYS A 229 5.09 -22.46 -4.67
N GLN A 230 4.15 -21.73 -5.26
CA GLN A 230 4.48 -20.47 -5.91
C GLN A 230 4.70 -19.35 -4.89
N ILE A 231 5.83 -18.65 -5.05
CA ILE A 231 6.16 -17.46 -4.27
C ILE A 231 6.20 -16.26 -5.22
N VAL A 232 5.49 -15.18 -4.86
CA VAL A 232 5.54 -13.90 -5.58
C VAL A 232 5.79 -12.79 -4.58
N MET A 233 6.77 -11.95 -4.87
CA MET A 233 7.19 -10.85 -3.99
C MET A 233 7.15 -9.53 -4.74
N THR A 234 6.84 -8.45 -4.04
CA THR A 234 7.03 -7.09 -4.58
C THR A 234 7.99 -6.29 -3.73
N SER A 235 8.62 -5.29 -4.35
CA SER A 235 9.49 -4.33 -3.68
C SER A 235 9.53 -2.99 -4.40
N ASP A 236 9.93 -1.93 -3.70
CA ASP A 236 10.23 -0.64 -4.29
C ASP A 236 11.60 -0.61 -5.01
N ARG A 237 12.46 -1.61 -4.74
CA ARG A 237 13.83 -1.74 -5.27
C ARG A 237 14.20 -3.20 -5.50
N LYS A 238 15.27 -3.44 -6.27
CA LYS A 238 15.79 -4.79 -6.50
C LYS A 238 16.52 -5.35 -5.25
N PRO A 239 16.65 -6.69 -5.12
CA PRO A 239 17.29 -7.30 -3.95
C PRO A 239 18.72 -6.80 -3.69
N SER A 240 19.53 -6.58 -4.74
CA SER A 240 20.89 -6.04 -4.64
C SER A 240 20.96 -4.65 -4.00
N ASP A 241 19.90 -3.84 -4.05
CA ASP A 241 19.87 -2.49 -3.51
C ASP A 241 19.33 -2.45 -2.06
N MET A 242 18.99 -3.60 -1.49
CA MET A 242 18.57 -3.73 -0.09
C MET A 242 19.79 -3.98 0.80
N VAL A 243 20.43 -2.93 1.28
CA VAL A 243 21.70 -3.01 2.02
C VAL A 243 21.61 -3.90 3.27
N THR A 244 20.48 -3.88 3.99
CA THR A 244 20.28 -4.64 5.25
C THR A 244 19.59 -5.99 5.03
N LEU A 245 19.49 -6.47 3.79
CA LEU A 245 18.99 -7.80 3.47
C LEU A 245 20.12 -8.80 3.57
N GLU A 246 19.90 -9.90 4.29
CA GLU A 246 20.87 -10.99 4.42
C GLU A 246 21.20 -11.62 3.06
N ASP A 247 22.47 -11.95 2.83
CA ASP A 247 22.96 -12.50 1.54
C ASP A 247 22.26 -13.80 1.15
N ARG A 248 21.90 -14.64 2.13
CA ARG A 248 21.16 -15.88 1.87
C ARG A 248 19.75 -15.61 1.32
N LEU A 249 19.04 -14.58 1.82
CA LEU A 249 17.73 -14.16 1.28
C LEU A 249 17.89 -13.49 -0.08
N ARG A 250 18.89 -12.61 -0.22
CA ARG A 250 19.19 -11.97 -1.50
C ARG A 250 19.38 -13.01 -2.61
N SER A 251 20.21 -14.02 -2.36
CA SER A 251 20.46 -15.12 -3.30
C SER A 251 19.16 -15.86 -3.64
N ARG A 252 18.27 -16.08 -2.66
CA ARG A 252 16.96 -16.74 -2.90
C ARG A 252 16.03 -15.87 -3.74
N PHE A 253 15.97 -14.58 -3.49
CA PHE A 253 15.14 -13.65 -4.27
C PHE A 253 15.62 -13.55 -5.72
N GLU A 254 16.92 -13.57 -5.93
CA GLU A 254 17.55 -13.50 -7.24
C GLU A 254 17.59 -14.84 -7.98
N SER A 255 17.32 -15.98 -7.32
CA SER A 255 17.29 -17.30 -7.95
C SER A 255 16.13 -17.51 -8.92
N GLY A 256 15.08 -16.70 -8.82
CA GLY A 256 13.91 -16.72 -9.69
C GLY A 256 13.95 -15.67 -10.79
N LEU A 257 12.78 -15.16 -11.18
CA LEU A 257 12.66 -14.12 -12.18
C LEU A 257 12.51 -12.75 -11.52
N LEU A 258 13.44 -11.85 -11.80
CA LEU A 258 13.33 -10.44 -11.46
C LEU A 258 12.65 -9.69 -12.60
N ALA A 259 11.53 -9.03 -12.34
CA ALA A 259 10.80 -8.25 -13.33
C ALA A 259 10.58 -6.82 -12.83
N ASP A 260 11.15 -5.87 -13.55
CA ASP A 260 10.98 -4.45 -13.25
C ASP A 260 9.68 -3.87 -13.81
N ILE A 261 9.17 -2.87 -13.13
CA ILE A 261 8.04 -2.08 -13.56
C ILE A 261 8.45 -0.62 -13.45
N GLN A 262 8.60 0.03 -14.58
CA GLN A 262 8.97 1.44 -14.64
C GLN A 262 7.74 2.36 -14.70
N PRO A 263 7.88 3.66 -14.41
CA PRO A 263 6.82 4.63 -14.63
C PRO A 263 6.30 4.56 -16.07
N PRO A 264 4.98 4.69 -16.29
CA PRO A 264 4.38 4.59 -17.61
C PRO A 264 4.79 5.76 -18.50
N ASP A 265 5.01 5.47 -19.79
CA ASP A 265 5.17 6.49 -20.82
C ASP A 265 3.84 7.23 -21.08
N TYR A 266 3.88 8.25 -21.92
CA TYR A 266 2.71 9.08 -22.20
C TYR A 266 1.53 8.26 -22.76
N GLU A 267 1.78 7.38 -23.72
CA GLU A 267 0.75 6.55 -24.35
C GLU A 267 0.10 5.61 -23.32
N THR A 268 0.90 5.02 -22.48
CA THR A 268 0.41 4.16 -21.39
C THR A 268 -0.39 4.97 -20.37
N ARG A 269 0.06 6.18 -19.98
CA ARG A 269 -0.72 7.06 -19.09
C ARG A 269 -2.06 7.43 -19.69
N MET A 270 -2.09 7.81 -20.96
CA MET A 270 -3.32 8.12 -21.68
C MET A 270 -4.31 6.93 -21.68
N ALA A 271 -3.80 5.72 -21.94
CA ALA A 271 -4.59 4.50 -21.90
C ALA A 271 -5.12 4.20 -20.47
N ILE A 272 -4.32 4.44 -19.43
CA ILE A 272 -4.73 4.27 -18.03
C ILE A 272 -5.87 5.24 -17.69
N VAL A 273 -5.73 6.52 -18.04
CA VAL A 273 -6.77 7.53 -17.78
C VAL A 273 -8.07 7.13 -18.49
N LYS A 274 -8.04 6.78 -19.78
CA LYS A 274 -9.21 6.34 -20.55
C LYS A 274 -9.86 5.08 -19.94
N SER A 275 -9.05 4.08 -19.59
CA SER A 275 -9.53 2.86 -18.95
C SER A 275 -10.22 3.15 -17.61
N LYS A 276 -9.63 4.06 -16.81
CA LYS A 276 -10.22 4.43 -15.51
C LYS A 276 -11.50 5.22 -15.66
N CYS A 277 -11.57 6.16 -16.62
CA CYS A 277 -12.78 6.89 -16.95
C CYS A 277 -13.90 5.95 -17.38
N LYS A 278 -13.61 4.97 -18.24
CA LYS A 278 -14.57 3.94 -18.66
C LYS A 278 -15.09 3.12 -17.46
N THR A 279 -14.20 2.70 -16.56
CA THR A 279 -14.58 1.93 -15.37
C THR A 279 -15.45 2.73 -14.41
N LEU A 280 -15.23 4.04 -14.29
CA LEU A 280 -15.98 4.93 -13.42
C LEU A 280 -17.23 5.54 -14.10
N GLY A 281 -17.48 5.23 -15.38
CA GLY A 281 -18.62 5.79 -16.14
C GLY A 281 -18.52 7.30 -16.38
N ILE A 282 -17.30 7.84 -16.48
CA ILE A 282 -17.06 9.27 -16.69
C ILE A 282 -16.77 9.51 -18.16
N PRO A 283 -17.63 10.20 -18.90
CA PRO A 283 -17.33 10.61 -20.28
C PRO A 283 -16.38 11.82 -20.24
N LEU A 284 -15.07 11.60 -20.29
CA LEU A 284 -14.10 12.67 -20.50
C LEU A 284 -13.68 12.72 -21.97
N ASP A 285 -13.62 13.93 -22.49
CA ASP A 285 -13.11 14.18 -23.83
C ASP A 285 -11.62 13.85 -23.94
N ASP A 286 -11.17 13.53 -25.14
CA ASP A 286 -9.77 13.16 -25.41
C ASP A 286 -8.80 14.27 -25.01
N ASP A 287 -9.17 15.54 -25.16
CA ASP A 287 -8.37 16.70 -24.78
C ASP A 287 -8.14 16.76 -23.25
N ILE A 288 -9.16 16.40 -22.48
CA ILE A 288 -9.08 16.33 -21.01
C ILE A 288 -8.20 15.15 -20.58
N CYS A 289 -8.41 13.97 -21.18
CA CYS A 289 -7.57 12.81 -20.93
C CYS A 289 -6.10 13.09 -21.26
N ASN A 290 -5.86 13.79 -22.36
CA ASN A 290 -4.53 14.25 -22.78
C ASN A 290 -3.93 15.21 -21.76
N TYR A 291 -4.70 16.21 -21.31
CA TYR A 291 -4.24 17.16 -20.30
C TYR A 291 -3.84 16.44 -18.99
N ILE A 292 -4.64 15.49 -18.52
CA ILE A 292 -4.31 14.68 -17.33
C ILE A 292 -3.02 13.88 -17.57
N ALA A 293 -2.90 13.19 -18.70
CA ALA A 293 -1.74 12.34 -19.00
C ALA A 293 -0.43 13.13 -19.15
N ILE A 294 -0.49 14.39 -19.60
CA ILE A 294 0.68 15.27 -19.71
C ILE A 294 1.11 15.78 -18.32
N ASN A 295 0.16 16.22 -17.50
CA ASN A 295 0.47 16.92 -16.26
C ASN A 295 0.69 15.97 -15.07
N VAL A 296 0.08 14.77 -15.07
CA VAL A 296 0.24 13.76 -14.00
C VAL A 296 1.23 12.70 -14.44
N THR A 297 2.51 12.88 -14.12
CA THR A 297 3.60 12.05 -14.65
C THR A 297 4.21 11.09 -13.62
N ASN A 298 3.94 11.29 -12.31
CA ASN A 298 4.69 10.63 -11.25
C ASN A 298 4.43 9.12 -11.17
N ASN A 299 3.15 8.71 -11.07
CA ASN A 299 2.81 7.29 -10.96
C ASN A 299 1.33 7.02 -11.29
N VAL A 300 0.98 5.73 -11.45
CA VAL A 300 -0.39 5.29 -11.79
C VAL A 300 -1.38 5.60 -10.68
N ARG A 301 -0.97 5.50 -9.40
CA ARG A 301 -1.84 5.81 -8.26
C ARG A 301 -2.30 7.27 -8.28
N GLN A 302 -1.42 8.20 -8.65
CA GLN A 302 -1.80 9.61 -8.80
C GLN A 302 -2.74 9.83 -10.01
N LEU A 303 -2.48 9.18 -11.15
CA LEU A 303 -3.40 9.23 -12.29
C LEU A 303 -4.81 8.78 -11.91
N GLU A 304 -4.93 7.62 -11.25
CA GLU A 304 -6.22 7.12 -10.78
C GLU A 304 -6.86 8.02 -9.71
N GLY A 305 -6.06 8.56 -8.80
CA GLY A 305 -6.49 9.53 -7.79
C GLY A 305 -7.05 10.79 -8.42
N THR A 306 -6.37 11.32 -9.44
CA THR A 306 -6.81 12.52 -10.18
C THR A 306 -8.16 12.29 -10.86
N VAL A 307 -8.35 11.17 -11.56
CA VAL A 307 -9.64 10.84 -12.18
C VAL A 307 -10.76 10.74 -11.15
N LYS A 308 -10.50 10.11 -9.98
CA LYS A 308 -11.48 10.03 -8.88
C LYS A 308 -11.81 11.41 -8.29
N LYS A 309 -10.82 12.28 -8.12
CA LYS A 309 -11.05 13.64 -7.61
C LYS A 309 -11.86 14.48 -8.60
N ILE A 310 -11.60 14.37 -9.91
CA ILE A 310 -12.41 15.01 -10.94
C ILE A 310 -13.88 14.56 -10.85
N LEU A 311 -14.11 13.27 -10.65
CA LEU A 311 -15.45 12.73 -10.42
C LEU A 311 -16.11 13.38 -9.19
N ALA A 312 -15.39 13.45 -8.08
CA ALA A 312 -15.88 14.09 -6.86
C ALA A 312 -16.21 15.58 -7.05
N TYR A 313 -15.40 16.32 -7.80
CA TYR A 313 -15.70 17.72 -8.12
C TYR A 313 -16.98 17.87 -8.96
N ARG A 314 -17.20 16.97 -9.92
CA ARG A 314 -18.46 16.94 -10.69
C ARG A 314 -19.66 16.67 -9.78
N ASP A 315 -19.57 15.62 -8.98
CA ASP A 315 -20.72 15.11 -8.21
C ASP A 315 -21.07 15.96 -6.98
N LEU A 316 -20.07 16.64 -6.37
CA LEU A 316 -20.27 17.45 -5.16
C LEU A 316 -20.46 18.93 -5.44
N ASN A 317 -19.92 19.45 -6.54
CA ASN A 317 -19.95 20.89 -6.84
C ASN A 317 -20.75 21.23 -8.12
N ASP A 318 -21.41 20.23 -8.74
CA ASP A 318 -22.13 20.39 -10.01
C ASP A 318 -21.29 21.08 -11.11
N MET A 319 -19.95 20.89 -11.06
CA MET A 319 -19.02 21.52 -12.00
C MET A 319 -19.04 20.82 -13.34
N PRO A 320 -19.22 21.55 -14.45
CA PRO A 320 -19.11 20.95 -15.78
C PRO A 320 -17.68 20.43 -16.01
N LEU A 321 -17.60 19.26 -16.67
CA LEU A 321 -16.32 18.59 -17.00
C LEU A 321 -15.70 19.26 -18.25
N ASP A 322 -15.37 20.54 -18.15
CA ASP A 322 -14.61 21.26 -19.17
C ASP A 322 -13.12 21.38 -18.82
N LEU A 323 -12.29 21.68 -19.81
CA LEU A 323 -10.84 21.76 -19.66
C LEU A 323 -10.43 22.83 -18.65
N ALA A 324 -11.16 23.95 -18.56
CA ALA A 324 -10.82 25.06 -17.68
C ALA A 324 -11.05 24.70 -16.19
N ASN A 325 -12.15 24.02 -15.90
CA ASN A 325 -12.45 23.57 -14.53
C ASN A 325 -11.53 22.43 -14.10
N ILE A 326 -11.26 21.48 -15.02
CA ILE A 326 -10.36 20.35 -14.74
C ILE A 326 -8.92 20.81 -14.57
N SER A 327 -8.44 21.78 -15.37
CA SER A 327 -7.10 22.33 -15.17
C SER A 327 -6.95 22.98 -13.81
N ARG A 328 -7.95 23.77 -13.36
CA ARG A 328 -7.94 24.35 -12.00
C ARG A 328 -7.94 23.27 -10.93
N ALA A 329 -8.80 22.24 -11.07
CA ALA A 329 -8.87 21.15 -10.11
C ALA A 329 -7.54 20.39 -10.03
N ILE A 330 -6.86 20.16 -11.13
CA ILE A 330 -5.54 19.54 -11.18
C ILE A 330 -4.49 20.47 -10.56
N ASP A 331 -4.47 21.74 -10.93
CA ASP A 331 -3.54 22.73 -10.36
C ASP A 331 -3.70 22.84 -8.85
N ASP A 332 -4.94 22.86 -8.36
CA ASP A 332 -5.21 22.92 -6.91
C ASP A 332 -4.80 21.61 -6.21
N MET A 333 -4.95 20.44 -6.84
CA MET A 333 -4.46 19.18 -6.31
C MET A 333 -2.93 19.18 -6.17
N PHE A 334 -2.22 19.66 -7.16
CA PHE A 334 -0.75 19.72 -7.13
C PHE A 334 -0.22 20.84 -6.22
N LYS A 335 -1.00 21.89 -5.99
CA LYS A 335 -0.70 22.89 -4.97
C LYS A 335 -0.90 22.37 -3.55
N VAL A 336 -1.86 21.47 -3.34
CA VAL A 336 -2.17 20.88 -2.02
C VAL A 336 -1.31 19.64 -1.72
N GLU A 337 -0.89 18.86 -2.73
CA GLU A 337 -0.06 17.64 -2.53
C GLU A 337 1.45 17.91 -2.54
N GLY A 338 1.90 19.16 -2.35
CA GLY A 338 3.32 19.42 -2.12
C GLY A 338 4.08 19.96 -3.31
N ASN A 339 3.54 20.98 -3.99
CA ASN A 339 4.38 22.04 -4.54
C ASN A 339 4.37 23.27 -3.62
N ALA A 340 4.39 23.08 -2.31
CA ALA A 340 5.19 23.97 -1.50
C ALA A 340 6.63 23.67 -1.92
N LEU A 341 7.13 24.42 -2.93
CA LEU A 341 8.57 24.43 -3.19
C LEU A 341 9.23 24.57 -1.82
N PRO A 342 10.15 23.69 -1.45
CA PRO A 342 10.75 23.77 -0.13
C PRO A 342 11.32 25.17 0.05
N THR A 343 11.02 25.80 1.18
CA THR A 343 11.59 27.11 1.45
C THR A 343 13.11 26.99 1.55
N PRO A 344 13.87 28.01 1.15
CA PRO A 344 15.33 28.00 1.31
C PRO A 344 15.76 27.67 2.73
N SER A 345 15.00 28.16 3.72
CA SER A 345 15.26 27.87 5.14
C SER A 345 15.08 26.39 5.48
N LEU A 346 14.07 25.70 4.93
CA LEU A 346 13.91 24.26 5.13
C LEU A 346 15.07 23.48 4.51
N ILE A 347 15.47 23.80 3.28
CA ILE A 347 16.60 23.16 2.60
C ILE A 347 17.89 23.34 3.41
N ILE A 348 18.16 24.58 3.84
CA ILE A 348 19.35 24.89 4.63
C ILE A 348 19.34 24.12 5.95
N SER A 349 18.20 24.08 6.65
CA SER A 349 18.03 23.34 7.91
C SER A 349 18.33 21.83 7.72
N GLN A 350 17.82 21.20 6.67
CA GLN A 350 18.07 19.77 6.40
C GLN A 350 19.53 19.49 6.02
N VAL A 351 20.16 20.38 5.26
CA VAL A 351 21.62 20.29 4.97
C VAL A 351 22.42 20.44 6.26
N CYS A 352 22.08 21.40 7.11
CA CYS A 352 22.73 21.61 8.41
C CYS A 352 22.64 20.38 9.31
N LYS A 353 21.46 19.75 9.40
CA LYS A 353 21.26 18.50 10.15
C LYS A 353 22.12 17.37 9.59
N PHE A 354 22.13 17.20 8.28
CA PHE A 354 22.87 16.13 7.62
C PHE A 354 24.39 16.23 7.85
N TYR A 355 24.96 17.44 7.70
CA TYR A 355 26.38 17.68 7.89
C TYR A 355 26.77 18.01 9.35
N SER A 356 25.81 18.02 10.28
CA SER A 356 26.00 18.39 11.69
C SER A 356 26.67 19.77 11.85
N ILE A 357 26.19 20.77 11.12
CA ILE A 357 26.72 22.14 11.09
C ILE A 357 25.62 23.12 11.53
N GLU A 358 25.95 24.10 12.35
CA GLU A 358 25.01 25.16 12.71
C GLU A 358 24.71 26.09 11.50
N GLU A 359 23.47 26.53 11.38
CA GLU A 359 23.02 27.37 10.25
C GLU A 359 23.81 28.69 10.14
N GLN A 360 24.15 29.30 11.28
CA GLN A 360 24.97 30.51 11.33
C GLN A 360 26.38 30.25 10.74
N VAL A 361 26.95 29.09 10.98
CA VAL A 361 28.28 28.68 10.44
C VAL A 361 28.17 28.43 8.94
N LEU A 362 27.07 27.80 8.50
CA LEU A 362 26.83 27.53 7.06
C LEU A 362 26.68 28.83 6.28
N ARG A 363 25.92 29.80 6.77
CA ARG A 363 25.71 31.12 6.17
C ARG A 363 26.94 32.04 6.33
N GLY A 364 27.75 31.79 7.34
CA GLY A 364 28.90 32.61 7.71
C GLY A 364 30.12 32.48 6.81
N ALA A 365 31.22 33.16 7.23
CA ALA A 365 32.47 33.25 6.47
C ALA A 365 33.41 32.00 6.63
N ASN A 366 32.98 30.99 7.38
CA ASN A 366 33.82 29.82 7.65
C ASN A 366 34.21 29.08 6.35
N LYS A 367 35.53 28.84 6.20
CA LYS A 367 36.13 28.22 5.01
C LYS A 367 36.64 26.79 5.24
N SER A 368 36.27 26.16 6.38
CA SER A 368 36.64 24.75 6.58
C SER A 368 36.12 23.87 5.45
N LYS A 369 36.84 22.82 5.10
CA LYS A 369 36.51 21.97 3.93
C LYS A 369 35.07 21.41 4.02
N GLY A 370 34.64 20.89 5.19
CA GLY A 370 33.31 20.35 5.39
C GLY A 370 32.23 21.41 5.30
N THR A 371 32.41 22.60 5.90
CA THR A 371 31.42 23.71 5.80
C THR A 371 31.34 24.26 4.38
N ALA A 372 32.44 24.30 3.64
CA ALA A 372 32.43 24.76 2.24
C ALA A 372 31.66 23.77 1.34
N GLU A 373 31.86 22.48 1.56
CA GLU A 373 31.12 21.43 0.84
C GLU A 373 29.61 21.47 1.14
N ALA A 374 29.23 21.48 2.42
CA ALA A 374 27.85 21.59 2.84
C ALA A 374 27.16 22.84 2.25
N ARG A 375 27.86 23.98 2.23
CA ARG A 375 27.36 25.23 1.62
C ARG A 375 27.14 25.09 0.12
N GLN A 376 28.06 24.43 -0.60
CA GLN A 376 27.94 24.18 -2.04
C GLN A 376 26.72 23.29 -2.35
N VAL A 377 26.54 22.22 -1.57
CA VAL A 377 25.38 21.32 -1.66
C VAL A 377 24.08 22.09 -1.37
N ALA A 378 24.05 22.92 -0.33
CA ALA A 378 22.89 23.73 0.00
C ALA A 378 22.52 24.71 -1.13
N MET A 379 23.47 25.44 -1.70
CA MET A 379 23.22 26.33 -2.84
C MET A 379 22.72 25.58 -4.07
N TYR A 380 23.27 24.39 -4.35
CA TYR A 380 22.82 23.54 -5.45
C TYR A 380 21.38 23.05 -5.23
N LEU A 381 21.04 22.58 -4.02
CA LEU A 381 19.68 22.12 -3.71
C LEU A 381 18.67 23.26 -3.72
N VAL A 382 19.02 24.44 -3.20
CA VAL A 382 18.15 25.63 -3.29
C VAL A 382 17.90 25.97 -4.77
N ARG A 383 18.93 25.95 -5.65
CA ARG A 383 18.75 26.21 -7.08
C ARG A 383 17.85 25.16 -7.76
N LYS A 384 18.01 23.91 -7.39
CA LYS A 384 17.32 22.77 -8.02
C LYS A 384 15.88 22.62 -7.55
N LEU A 385 15.61 22.90 -6.27
CA LEU A 385 14.32 22.63 -5.64
C LEU A 385 13.46 23.90 -5.46
N THR A 386 13.98 25.08 -5.81
CA THR A 386 13.24 26.36 -5.75
C THR A 386 13.35 27.12 -7.05
N ASN A 387 12.47 28.12 -7.24
CA ASN A 387 12.52 29.01 -8.41
C ASN A 387 13.39 30.26 -8.18
N LEU A 388 14.28 30.24 -7.17
CA LEU A 388 15.12 31.40 -6.84
C LEU A 388 16.14 31.70 -7.92
N SER A 389 16.33 33.00 -8.18
CA SER A 389 17.40 33.49 -9.05
C SER A 389 18.78 33.38 -8.37
N LEU A 390 19.87 33.37 -9.16
CA LEU A 390 21.23 33.33 -8.61
C LEU A 390 21.53 34.50 -7.65
N PRO A 391 21.07 35.75 -7.90
CA PRO A 391 21.18 36.85 -6.93
C PRO A 391 20.44 36.57 -5.62
N ASP A 392 19.25 35.96 -5.67
CA ASP A 392 18.47 35.63 -4.50
C ASP A 392 19.14 34.55 -3.66
N ILE A 393 19.65 33.50 -4.31
CA ILE A 393 20.46 32.47 -3.66
C ILE A 393 21.71 33.07 -2.99
N GLY A 394 22.39 33.98 -3.68
CA GLY A 394 23.51 34.72 -3.10
C GLY A 394 23.13 35.45 -1.81
N ARG A 395 21.99 36.13 -1.79
CA ARG A 395 21.49 36.83 -0.60
C ARG A 395 21.21 35.88 0.57
N GLU A 396 20.60 34.72 0.33
CA GLU A 396 20.33 33.70 1.34
C GLU A 396 21.60 33.21 2.07
N PHE A 397 22.73 33.19 1.39
CA PHE A 397 24.01 32.72 1.95
C PHE A 397 25.00 33.87 2.25
N ALA A 398 24.56 35.13 2.21
CA ALA A 398 25.43 36.30 2.37
C ALA A 398 26.67 36.26 1.42
N ARG A 399 26.44 35.92 0.15
CA ARG A 399 27.46 35.78 -0.90
C ARG A 399 27.02 36.46 -2.21
N ASP A 400 27.99 36.75 -3.06
CA ASP A 400 27.71 37.25 -4.41
C ASP A 400 27.13 36.15 -5.30
N HIS A 401 26.34 36.54 -6.27
CA HIS A 401 25.77 35.64 -7.27
C HIS A 401 26.81 34.82 -8.03
N SER A 402 28.00 35.36 -8.24
CA SER A 402 29.13 34.66 -8.85
C SER A 402 29.64 33.50 -7.99
N THR A 403 29.66 33.68 -6.66
CA THR A 403 29.99 32.62 -5.69
C THR A 403 28.95 31.52 -5.70
N ALA A 404 27.66 31.88 -5.73
CA ALA A 404 26.56 30.92 -5.85
C ALA A 404 26.65 30.11 -7.16
N LEU A 405 26.89 30.77 -8.27
CA LEU A 405 27.06 30.12 -9.58
C LEU A 405 28.25 29.14 -9.59
N TYR A 406 29.39 29.57 -9.02
CA TYR A 406 30.59 28.72 -8.91
C TYR A 406 30.29 27.46 -8.05
N ALA A 407 29.65 27.64 -6.91
CA ALA A 407 29.30 26.56 -6.00
C ALA A 407 28.38 25.52 -6.68
N ILE A 408 27.34 25.98 -7.35
CA ILE A 408 26.39 25.14 -8.08
C ILE A 408 27.10 24.35 -9.19
N ARG A 409 27.87 25.02 -10.03
CA ARG A 409 28.64 24.37 -11.12
C ARG A 409 29.63 23.34 -10.61
N LYS A 410 30.26 23.58 -9.46
CA LYS A 410 31.21 22.63 -8.85
C LYS A 410 30.51 21.34 -8.46
N VAL A 411 29.33 21.40 -7.84
CA VAL A 411 28.51 20.24 -7.51
C VAL A 411 28.06 19.51 -8.78
N GLU A 412 27.57 20.22 -9.79
CA GLU A 412 27.14 19.65 -11.08
C GLU A 412 28.28 18.88 -11.77
N VAL A 413 29.49 19.43 -11.76
CA VAL A 413 30.66 18.79 -12.36
C VAL A 413 31.06 17.54 -11.58
N ALA A 414 31.01 17.56 -10.24
CA ALA A 414 31.29 16.40 -9.40
C ALA A 414 30.28 15.27 -9.65
N LEU A 415 28.99 15.60 -9.75
CA LEU A 415 27.93 14.64 -10.08
C LEU A 415 28.13 14.03 -11.48
N LYS A 416 28.48 14.83 -12.49
CA LYS A 416 28.78 14.34 -13.84
C LYS A 416 30.02 13.43 -13.92
N ARG A 417 30.96 13.57 -12.97
CA ARG A 417 32.17 12.73 -12.85
C ARG A 417 31.89 11.41 -12.11
N GLY A 418 30.68 11.21 -11.59
CA GLY A 418 30.31 9.98 -10.92
C GLY A 418 30.74 9.93 -9.43
N ASP A 419 30.78 11.06 -8.74
CA ASP A 419 31.05 11.09 -7.29
C ASP A 419 29.86 10.46 -6.55
N GLU A 420 29.97 9.15 -6.29
CA GLU A 420 28.92 8.34 -5.64
C GLU A 420 28.60 8.85 -4.23
N THR A 421 29.59 9.31 -3.47
CA THR A 421 29.38 9.83 -2.12
C THR A 421 28.50 11.08 -2.16
N LEU A 422 28.81 12.01 -3.06
CA LEU A 422 28.05 13.23 -3.23
C LEU A 422 26.64 12.95 -3.76
N GLN A 423 26.48 11.99 -4.68
CA GLN A 423 25.18 11.56 -5.18
C GLN A 423 24.30 11.00 -4.06
N ASN A 424 24.84 10.14 -3.21
CA ASN A 424 24.13 9.55 -2.09
C ASN A 424 23.73 10.62 -1.06
N ASN A 425 24.65 11.52 -0.69
CA ASN A 425 24.36 12.62 0.23
C ASN A 425 23.23 13.51 -0.28
N ILE A 426 23.24 13.89 -1.54
CA ILE A 426 22.19 14.71 -2.16
C ILE A 426 20.85 13.98 -2.18
N ARG A 427 20.85 12.68 -2.47
CA ARG A 427 19.64 11.86 -2.47
C ARG A 427 19.02 11.79 -1.08
N ASP A 428 19.83 11.53 -0.06
CA ASP A 428 19.37 11.39 1.32
C ASP A 428 18.84 12.73 1.88
N ILE A 429 19.54 13.83 1.61
CA ILE A 429 19.07 15.18 1.98
C ILE A 429 17.76 15.52 1.27
N THR A 430 17.64 15.18 -0.02
CA THR A 430 16.39 15.43 -0.79
C THR A 430 15.24 14.59 -0.24
N ALA A 431 15.47 13.35 0.13
CA ALA A 431 14.47 12.50 0.78
C ALA A 431 14.00 13.10 2.11
N ASN A 432 14.93 13.62 2.94
CA ASN A 432 14.59 14.27 4.20
C ASN A 432 13.82 15.58 4.00
N ILE A 433 14.14 16.37 2.97
CA ILE A 433 13.38 17.57 2.61
C ILE A 433 11.95 17.20 2.23
N ASN A 434 11.78 16.20 1.39
CA ASN A 434 10.46 15.75 0.91
C ASN A 434 9.60 15.14 2.04
N SER A 435 10.22 14.58 3.08
CA SER A 435 9.49 14.09 4.26
C SER A 435 8.99 15.19 5.20
N CYS A 436 9.46 16.42 5.02
CA CYS A 436 9.10 17.60 5.81
C CYS A 436 8.11 18.54 5.09
N LEU A 437 7.77 18.26 3.83
CA LEU A 437 6.78 18.95 3.01
C LEU A 437 5.42 18.29 3.13
#